data_326791218aa0e0ca944a8112fd8a26a7
#
_entry.id   326791218aa0e0ca944a8112fd8a26a7
#
_cell.length_a   1.000
_cell.length_b   1.000
_cell.length_c   1.000
_cell.angle_alpha   90.00
_cell.angle_beta   90.00
_cell.angle_gamma   90.00
#
_symmetry.space_group_name_H-M   'P 1'
#
loop_
_entity.id
_entity.type
_entity.pdbx_description
1 polymer ?
#
loop_
_entity_poly.entity_id
_entity_poly.type
_entity_poly.pdbx_seq_one_letter_code
_entity_poly.pdbx_strand_id
1 'polypeptide(L)'
;MVDNAHPLEISSMKQMLHRLHTGRGRIAEVVLSFVVLTVGGLIYVGYRDKSLLMFRWFENLGISNEVDTFREFVNSGGIYGWVKYCLPDGLWLFAYMFLIGSIWGESKSWRSYVFLYSLPIVALISEILQYFGTLPGTFDWMDIASYLFAILLYETIKILK
;
A
#
# COMPACT_ATOMS: atom_id res chain seq x y z
N MET A 1 48.67 19.22 -18.28
CA MET A 1 48.17 18.02 -19.00
C MET A 1 46.73 17.80 -18.49
N VAL A 2 45.76 18.23 -19.26
CA VAL A 2 44.33 18.01 -18.88
C VAL A 2 43.99 16.67 -19.47
N ASP A 3 43.68 15.72 -18.55
CA ASP A 3 43.32 14.35 -18.87
C ASP A 3 41.96 14.36 -19.58
N ASN A 4 41.95 14.17 -20.91
CA ASN A 4 40.75 14.04 -21.71
C ASN A 4 40.17 12.64 -21.46
N ALA A 5 39.39 12.48 -20.40
CA ALA A 5 38.61 11.28 -20.18
C ALA A 5 37.76 11.00 -21.43
N HIS A 6 37.89 9.78 -21.97
CA HIS A 6 37.27 9.39 -23.22
C HIS A 6 35.75 9.56 -23.16
N PRO A 7 35.05 10.15 -24.13
CA PRO A 7 33.62 10.41 -24.12
C PRO A 7 32.76 9.19 -23.73
N LEU A 8 33.23 7.98 -24.03
CA LEU A 8 32.58 6.70 -23.67
C LEU A 8 32.64 6.41 -22.16
N GLU A 9 33.72 6.78 -21.45
CA GLU A 9 33.85 6.59 -20.02
C GLU A 9 32.91 7.52 -19.28
N ILE A 10 32.78 8.76 -19.69
CA ILE A 10 31.87 9.74 -19.14
C ILE A 10 30.40 9.29 -19.31
N SER A 11 30.07 8.74 -20.46
CA SER A 11 28.74 8.20 -20.76
C SER A 11 28.42 6.99 -19.87
N SER A 12 29.36 6.05 -19.73
CA SER A 12 29.18 4.84 -18.91
C SER A 12 29.04 5.18 -17.42
N MET A 13 29.82 6.14 -16.92
CA MET A 13 29.74 6.62 -15.54
C MET A 13 28.38 7.31 -15.25
N LYS A 14 27.89 8.16 -16.16
CA LYS A 14 26.56 8.77 -16.04
C LYS A 14 25.45 7.73 -16.01
N GLN A 15 25.50 6.72 -16.85
CA GLN A 15 24.53 5.63 -16.85
C GLN A 15 24.59 4.82 -15.54
N MET A 16 25.77 4.55 -15.01
CA MET A 16 25.94 3.86 -13.74
C MET A 16 25.37 4.67 -12.58
N LEU A 17 25.66 5.97 -12.50
CA LEU A 17 25.12 6.88 -11.49
C LEU A 17 23.59 6.97 -11.58
N HIS A 18 23.03 7.06 -12.79
CA HIS A 18 21.59 7.05 -13.00
C HIS A 18 20.95 5.74 -12.50
N ARG A 19 21.55 4.57 -12.80
CA ARG A 19 21.06 3.27 -12.30
C ARG A 19 21.10 3.17 -10.77
N LEU A 20 22.17 3.67 -10.14
CA LEU A 20 22.31 3.68 -8.69
C LEU A 20 21.26 4.60 -8.02
N HIS A 21 21.02 5.77 -8.61
CA HIS A 21 20.01 6.70 -8.13
C HIS A 21 18.60 6.13 -8.26
N THR A 22 18.28 5.57 -9.40
CA THR A 22 16.98 4.91 -9.66
C THR A 22 16.79 3.68 -8.76
N GLY A 23 17.84 2.90 -8.53
CA GLY A 23 17.80 1.74 -7.63
C GLY A 23 17.50 2.12 -6.17
N ARG A 24 18.13 3.17 -5.66
CA ARG A 24 17.88 3.69 -4.30
C ARG A 24 16.45 4.22 -4.15
N GLY A 25 15.92 4.91 -5.15
CA GLY A 25 14.55 5.35 -5.17
C GLY A 25 13.57 4.19 -5.07
N ARG A 26 13.77 3.13 -5.85
CA ARG A 26 12.91 1.93 -5.80
C ARG A 26 12.94 1.22 -4.45
N ILE A 27 14.11 1.09 -3.83
CA ILE A 27 14.22 0.50 -2.49
C ILE A 27 13.42 1.31 -1.48
N ALA A 28 13.53 2.65 -1.51
CA ALA A 28 12.77 3.53 -0.64
C ALA A 28 11.25 3.36 -0.84
N GLU A 29 10.79 3.21 -2.09
CA GLU A 29 9.38 2.95 -2.41
C GLU A 29 8.89 1.62 -1.86
N VAL A 30 9.68 0.55 -2.01
CA VAL A 30 9.37 -0.77 -1.44
C VAL A 30 9.28 -0.68 0.08
N VAL A 31 10.25 -0.05 0.73
CA VAL A 31 10.26 0.14 2.19
C VAL A 31 9.02 0.94 2.62
N LEU A 32 8.70 2.05 1.92
CA LEU A 32 7.51 2.84 2.22
C LEU A 32 6.22 2.01 2.07
N SER A 33 6.12 1.17 1.04
CA SER A 33 4.97 0.28 0.86
C SER A 33 4.78 -0.64 2.07
N PHE A 34 5.85 -1.25 2.57
CA PHE A 34 5.78 -2.10 3.75
C PHE A 34 5.43 -1.32 5.03
N VAL A 35 5.97 -0.11 5.19
CA VAL A 35 5.62 0.77 6.33
C VAL A 35 4.12 1.10 6.30
N VAL A 36 3.60 1.54 5.16
CA VAL A 36 2.18 1.89 5.01
C VAL A 36 1.29 0.66 5.21
N LEU A 37 1.67 -0.50 4.66
CA LEU A 37 0.98 -1.77 4.86
C LEU A 37 0.92 -2.13 6.35
N THR A 38 2.03 -1.98 7.06
CA THR A 38 2.12 -2.26 8.50
C THR A 38 1.22 -1.32 9.30
N VAL A 39 1.23 -0.01 8.99
CA VAL A 39 0.36 0.97 9.66
C VAL A 39 -1.10 0.61 9.46
N GLY A 40 -1.53 0.30 8.22
CA GLY A 40 -2.89 -0.17 7.94
C GLY A 40 -3.23 -1.44 8.71
N GLY A 41 -2.31 -2.41 8.76
CA GLY A 41 -2.44 -3.64 9.52
C GLY A 41 -2.58 -3.42 11.03
N LEU A 42 -1.80 -2.52 11.62
CA LEU A 42 -1.89 -2.17 13.04
C LEU A 42 -3.24 -1.52 13.38
N ILE A 43 -3.73 -0.60 12.54
CA ILE A 43 -5.06 0.00 12.71
C ILE A 43 -6.12 -1.10 12.63
N TYR A 44 -6.02 -1.98 11.63
CA TYR A 44 -6.96 -3.09 11.45
C TYR A 44 -6.99 -4.02 12.66
N VAL A 45 -5.84 -4.48 13.15
CA VAL A 45 -5.72 -5.34 14.34
C VAL A 45 -6.23 -4.63 15.59
N GLY A 46 -5.91 -3.34 15.73
CA GLY A 46 -6.30 -2.54 16.91
C GLY A 46 -7.81 -2.39 17.07
N TYR A 47 -8.54 -2.22 15.96
CA TYR A 47 -9.92 -1.73 16.01
C TYR A 47 -10.98 -2.69 15.46
N ARG A 48 -10.62 -3.71 14.67
CA ARG A 48 -11.59 -4.66 14.10
C ARG A 48 -12.11 -5.65 15.13
N ASP A 49 -13.26 -6.23 14.85
CA ASP A 49 -13.91 -7.20 15.72
C ASP A 49 -13.08 -8.48 15.88
N LYS A 50 -13.05 -9.03 17.10
CA LYS A 50 -12.32 -10.27 17.41
C LYS A 50 -12.93 -11.53 16.80
N SER A 51 -14.14 -11.46 16.24
CA SER A 51 -14.76 -12.57 15.52
C SER A 51 -14.07 -12.93 14.19
N LEU A 52 -13.21 -12.05 13.67
CA LEU A 52 -12.50 -12.27 12.43
C LEU A 52 -11.50 -13.42 12.55
N LEU A 53 -11.34 -14.17 11.44
CA LEU A 53 -10.48 -15.35 11.34
C LEU A 53 -9.03 -15.08 11.77
N MET A 54 -8.54 -13.88 11.54
CA MET A 54 -7.21 -13.43 11.93
C MET A 54 -6.95 -13.60 13.44
N PHE A 55 -7.93 -13.32 14.29
CA PHE A 55 -7.74 -13.44 15.75
C PHE A 55 -7.61 -14.90 16.18
N ARG A 56 -8.26 -15.85 15.50
CA ARG A 56 -8.03 -17.29 15.73
C ARG A 56 -6.61 -17.69 15.36
N TRP A 57 -6.01 -17.05 14.32
CA TRP A 57 -4.60 -17.30 14.01
C TRP A 57 -3.68 -16.78 15.11
N PHE A 58 -3.98 -15.64 15.72
CA PHE A 58 -3.22 -15.12 16.86
C PHE A 58 -3.32 -16.03 18.08
N GLU A 59 -4.49 -16.63 18.34
CA GLU A 59 -4.68 -17.65 19.38
C GLU A 59 -3.80 -18.88 19.11
N ASN A 60 -3.84 -19.40 17.89
CA ASN A 60 -3.03 -20.56 17.50
C ASN A 60 -1.53 -20.29 17.56
N LEU A 61 -1.11 -19.07 17.37
CA LEU A 61 0.30 -18.64 17.46
C LEU A 61 0.71 -18.30 18.91
N GLY A 62 -0.24 -18.26 19.86
CA GLY A 62 0.01 -17.95 21.26
C GLY A 62 0.32 -16.49 21.56
N ILE A 63 -0.06 -15.54 20.66
CA ILE A 63 0.22 -14.10 20.76
C ILE A 63 -1.03 -13.27 21.09
N SER A 64 -2.11 -13.90 21.52
CA SER A 64 -3.38 -13.20 21.82
C SER A 64 -3.24 -12.16 22.93
N ASN A 65 -2.44 -12.44 23.96
CA ASN A 65 -2.25 -11.53 25.08
C ASN A 65 -1.56 -10.23 24.67
N GLU A 66 -0.54 -10.32 23.81
CA GLU A 66 0.17 -9.17 23.25
C GLU A 66 -0.74 -8.33 22.37
N VAL A 67 -1.54 -9.01 21.54
CA VAL A 67 -2.55 -8.35 20.70
C VAL A 67 -3.59 -7.65 21.54
N ASP A 68 -4.08 -8.26 22.62
CA ASP A 68 -5.07 -7.67 23.51
C ASP A 68 -4.51 -6.46 24.26
N THR A 69 -3.30 -6.55 24.77
CA THR A 69 -2.59 -5.42 25.39
C THR A 69 -2.44 -4.24 24.42
N PHE A 70 -2.05 -4.52 23.15
CA PHE A 70 -1.97 -3.50 22.10
C PHE A 70 -3.35 -2.87 21.82
N ARG A 71 -4.41 -3.68 21.74
CA ARG A 71 -5.78 -3.20 21.51
C ARG A 71 -6.29 -2.30 22.64
N GLU A 72 -6.03 -2.65 23.89
CA GLU A 72 -6.36 -1.81 25.05
C GLU A 72 -5.65 -0.47 24.98
N PHE A 73 -4.37 -0.47 24.66
CA PHE A 73 -3.57 0.75 24.52
C PHE A 73 -4.14 1.68 23.42
N VAL A 74 -4.42 1.17 22.22
CA VAL A 74 -4.89 2.01 21.11
C VAL A 74 -6.35 2.45 21.29
N ASN A 75 -7.20 1.65 21.94
CA ASN A 75 -8.59 2.01 22.16
C ASN A 75 -8.79 3.03 23.29
N SER A 76 -7.79 3.24 24.15
CA SER A 76 -7.86 4.25 25.23
C SER A 76 -7.95 5.70 24.68
N GLY A 77 -7.48 5.94 23.45
CA GLY A 77 -7.37 7.28 22.87
C GLY A 77 -8.58 7.80 22.10
N GLY A 78 -9.60 7.00 21.85
CA GLY A 78 -10.80 7.35 21.05
C GLY A 78 -10.45 7.82 19.62
N ILE A 79 -10.89 7.10 18.61
CA ILE A 79 -10.61 7.42 17.19
C ILE A 79 -11.93 7.51 16.41
N TYR A 80 -12.00 8.35 15.40
CA TYR A 80 -13.15 8.49 14.50
C TYR A 80 -13.45 7.18 13.76
N GLY A 81 -14.73 6.87 13.58
CA GLY A 81 -15.18 5.62 12.95
C GLY A 81 -14.55 5.34 11.58
N TRP A 82 -14.46 6.35 10.70
CA TRP A 82 -13.87 6.19 9.38
C TRP A 82 -12.37 5.80 9.42
N VAL A 83 -11.62 6.27 10.41
CA VAL A 83 -10.21 5.87 10.61
C VAL A 83 -10.11 4.40 10.97
N LYS A 84 -11.07 3.88 11.74
CA LYS A 84 -11.07 2.47 12.15
C LYS A 84 -11.39 1.51 11.01
N TYR A 85 -12.33 1.90 10.14
CA TYR A 85 -12.96 0.98 9.21
C TYR A 85 -12.51 1.17 7.76
N CYS A 86 -12.32 2.40 7.31
CA CYS A 86 -12.05 2.72 5.90
C CYS A 86 -10.57 3.04 5.63
N LEU A 87 -9.87 3.70 6.57
CA LEU A 87 -8.49 4.08 6.38
C LEU A 87 -7.54 2.88 6.14
N PRO A 88 -7.63 1.74 6.87
CA PRO A 88 -6.78 0.59 6.60
C PRO A 88 -6.86 0.09 5.17
N ASP A 89 -8.07 0.03 4.61
CA ASP A 89 -8.32 -0.48 3.26
C ASP A 89 -7.69 0.44 2.20
N GLY A 90 -7.82 1.77 2.37
CA GLY A 90 -7.14 2.77 1.54
C GLY A 90 -5.61 2.68 1.65
N LEU A 91 -5.07 2.50 2.86
CA LEU A 91 -3.62 2.34 3.07
C LEU A 91 -3.09 1.07 2.40
N TRP A 92 -3.81 -0.05 2.49
CA TRP A 92 -3.42 -1.29 1.83
C TRP A 92 -3.43 -1.17 0.31
N LEU A 93 -4.46 -0.51 -0.24
CA LEU A 93 -4.53 -0.25 -1.67
C LEU A 93 -3.38 0.64 -2.14
N PHE A 94 -3.09 1.71 -1.41
CA PHE A 94 -1.95 2.60 -1.69
C PHE A 94 -0.62 1.85 -1.61
N ALA A 95 -0.39 1.07 -0.55
CA ALA A 95 0.81 0.26 -0.38
C ALA A 95 1.00 -0.74 -1.52
N TYR A 96 -0.08 -1.40 -1.96
CA TYR A 96 -0.07 -2.30 -3.11
C TYR A 96 0.36 -1.57 -4.39
N MET A 97 -0.28 -0.44 -4.72
CA MET A 97 0.04 0.33 -5.92
C MET A 97 1.49 0.82 -5.90
N PHE A 98 1.98 1.26 -4.74
CA PHE A 98 3.36 1.69 -4.57
C PHE A 98 4.36 0.55 -4.76
N LEU A 99 4.07 -0.63 -4.20
CA LEU A 99 4.89 -1.82 -4.34
C LEU A 99 4.94 -2.30 -5.81
N ILE A 100 3.79 -2.44 -6.44
CA ILE A 100 3.72 -2.87 -7.85
C ILE A 100 4.39 -1.84 -8.77
N GLY A 101 4.13 -0.54 -8.53
CA GLY A 101 4.78 0.53 -9.27
C GLY A 101 6.30 0.50 -9.16
N SER A 102 6.85 0.24 -7.97
CA SER A 102 8.30 0.14 -7.77
C SER A 102 8.92 -1.10 -8.42
N ILE A 103 8.21 -2.24 -8.46
CA ILE A 103 8.66 -3.48 -9.13
C ILE A 103 8.76 -3.26 -10.64
N TRP A 104 7.72 -2.70 -11.24
CA TRP A 104 7.68 -2.47 -12.69
C TRP A 104 8.47 -1.23 -13.14
N GLY A 105 8.70 -0.27 -12.23
CA GLY A 105 9.39 0.99 -12.51
C GLY A 105 8.70 1.78 -13.63
N GLU A 106 9.47 2.31 -14.57
CA GLU A 106 8.96 3.11 -15.71
C GLU A 106 8.40 2.27 -16.86
N SER A 107 8.25 0.95 -16.67
CA SER A 107 7.73 0.08 -17.72
C SER A 107 6.28 0.43 -18.06
N LYS A 108 6.03 0.88 -19.29
CA LYS A 108 4.70 1.17 -19.83
C LYS A 108 4.10 -0.03 -20.56
N SER A 109 4.36 -1.25 -20.08
CA SER A 109 3.81 -2.45 -20.69
C SER A 109 2.35 -2.65 -20.26
N TRP A 110 1.54 -3.26 -21.13
CA TRP A 110 0.18 -3.68 -20.78
C TRP A 110 0.13 -4.50 -19.47
N ARG A 111 1.11 -5.40 -19.27
CA ARG A 111 1.17 -6.22 -18.06
C ARG A 111 1.34 -5.39 -16.79
N SER A 112 2.18 -4.34 -16.83
CA SER A 112 2.38 -3.47 -15.66
C SER A 112 1.08 -2.76 -15.26
N TYR A 113 0.28 -2.32 -16.21
CA TYR A 113 -1.02 -1.71 -15.95
C TYR A 113 -2.03 -2.71 -15.39
N VAL A 114 -2.09 -3.92 -15.94
CA VAL A 114 -2.97 -4.98 -15.43
C VAL A 114 -2.66 -5.28 -13.97
N PHE A 115 -1.40 -5.49 -13.61
CA PHE A 115 -1.03 -5.75 -12.22
C PHE A 115 -1.27 -4.54 -11.33
N LEU A 116 -0.93 -3.34 -11.77
CA LEU A 116 -1.07 -2.12 -10.98
C LEU A 116 -2.54 -1.83 -10.61
N TYR A 117 -3.46 -2.00 -11.55
CA TYR A 117 -4.87 -1.66 -11.35
C TYR A 117 -5.76 -2.85 -10.99
N SER A 118 -5.24 -4.07 -10.94
CA SER A 118 -6.04 -5.25 -10.60
C SER A 118 -6.71 -5.13 -9.24
N LEU A 119 -5.95 -4.80 -8.19
CA LEU A 119 -6.52 -4.66 -6.84
C LEU A 119 -7.45 -3.45 -6.70
N PRO A 120 -7.12 -2.25 -7.21
CA PRO A 120 -8.06 -1.12 -7.27
C PRO A 120 -9.41 -1.47 -7.92
N ILE A 121 -9.37 -2.16 -9.06
CA ILE A 121 -10.58 -2.56 -9.79
C ILE A 121 -11.38 -3.58 -8.97
N VAL A 122 -10.73 -4.59 -8.41
CA VAL A 122 -11.39 -5.59 -7.57
C VAL A 122 -12.02 -4.95 -6.33
N ALA A 123 -11.31 -4.03 -5.66
CA ALA A 123 -11.81 -3.31 -4.50
C ALA A 123 -13.08 -2.51 -4.82
N LEU A 124 -13.06 -1.71 -5.89
CA LEU A 124 -14.23 -0.93 -6.32
C LEU A 124 -15.41 -1.82 -6.76
N ILE A 125 -15.13 -2.90 -7.50
CA ILE A 125 -16.17 -3.86 -7.91
C ILE A 125 -16.78 -4.54 -6.69
N SER A 126 -15.99 -4.91 -5.68
CA SER A 126 -16.50 -5.56 -4.48
C SER A 126 -17.50 -4.69 -3.73
N GLU A 127 -17.23 -3.37 -3.59
CA GLU A 127 -18.16 -2.41 -3.00
C GLU A 127 -19.47 -2.32 -3.79
N ILE A 128 -19.38 -2.25 -5.12
CA ILE A 128 -20.56 -2.23 -5.99
C ILE A 128 -21.40 -3.50 -5.82
N LEU A 129 -20.74 -4.67 -5.74
CA LEU A 129 -21.44 -5.95 -5.56
C LEU A 129 -22.04 -6.08 -4.16
N GLN A 130 -21.45 -5.48 -3.13
CA GLN A 130 -22.02 -5.38 -1.78
C GLN A 130 -23.25 -4.46 -1.78
N TYR A 131 -23.22 -3.34 -2.51
CA TYR A 131 -24.40 -2.48 -2.69
C TYR A 131 -25.60 -3.24 -3.27
N PHE A 132 -25.38 -4.13 -4.22
CA PHE A 132 -26.42 -4.98 -4.79
C PHE A 132 -26.73 -6.24 -3.97
N GLY A 133 -26.07 -6.44 -2.82
CA GLY A 133 -26.28 -7.63 -1.98
C GLY A 133 -25.76 -8.94 -2.58
N THR A 134 -24.93 -8.87 -3.63
CA THR A 134 -24.39 -10.04 -4.33
C THR A 134 -23.18 -10.64 -3.59
N LEU A 135 -22.40 -9.80 -2.90
CA LEU A 135 -21.33 -10.22 -2.02
C LEU A 135 -21.71 -9.99 -0.55
N PRO A 136 -21.26 -10.87 0.37
CA PRO A 136 -21.39 -10.63 1.78
C PRO A 136 -20.55 -9.43 2.22
N GLY A 137 -21.13 -8.57 3.05
CA GLY A 137 -20.52 -7.34 3.55
C GLY A 137 -21.53 -6.21 3.62
N THR A 138 -21.09 -5.06 4.07
CA THR A 138 -21.89 -3.83 4.12
C THR A 138 -21.21 -2.80 3.22
N PHE A 139 -21.97 -2.32 2.23
CA PHE A 139 -21.51 -1.23 1.38
C PHE A 139 -21.26 0.04 2.20
N ASP A 140 -20.10 0.68 1.99
CA ASP A 140 -19.77 1.96 2.62
C ASP A 140 -19.15 2.93 1.61
N TRP A 141 -19.76 4.13 1.48
CA TRP A 141 -19.22 5.21 0.66
C TRP A 141 -17.82 5.67 1.07
N MET A 142 -17.48 5.52 2.36
CA MET A 142 -16.17 5.91 2.86
C MET A 142 -15.08 4.95 2.38
N ASP A 143 -15.40 3.67 2.15
CA ASP A 143 -14.46 2.71 1.56
C ASP A 143 -14.15 3.09 0.12
N ILE A 144 -15.17 3.42 -0.69
CA ILE A 144 -14.97 3.95 -2.05
C ILE A 144 -14.12 5.23 -2.02
N ALA A 145 -14.42 6.16 -1.11
CA ALA A 145 -13.66 7.41 -0.99
C ALA A 145 -12.19 7.14 -0.63
N SER A 146 -11.91 6.18 0.27
CA SER A 146 -10.56 5.80 0.65
C SER A 146 -9.79 5.16 -0.51
N TYR A 147 -10.43 4.31 -1.32
CA TYR A 147 -9.82 3.72 -2.51
C TYR A 147 -9.50 4.77 -3.58
N LEU A 148 -10.45 5.66 -3.86
CA LEU A 148 -10.23 6.75 -4.83
C LEU A 148 -9.12 7.69 -4.37
N PHE A 149 -9.08 8.02 -3.08
CA PHE A 149 -8.00 8.83 -2.52
C PHE A 149 -6.64 8.14 -2.65
N ALA A 150 -6.54 6.85 -2.37
CA ALA A 150 -5.32 6.08 -2.52
C ALA A 150 -4.82 6.06 -3.98
N ILE A 151 -5.73 5.87 -4.94
CA ILE A 151 -5.42 5.89 -6.38
C ILE A 151 -4.92 7.29 -6.79
N LEU A 152 -5.65 8.35 -6.42
CA LEU A 152 -5.28 9.73 -6.74
C LEU A 152 -3.93 10.12 -6.15
N LEU A 153 -3.69 9.75 -4.90
CA LEU A 153 -2.41 10.01 -4.23
C LEU A 153 -1.26 9.31 -4.95
N TYR A 154 -1.42 8.03 -5.31
CA TYR A 154 -0.41 7.29 -6.05
C TYR A 154 -0.12 7.94 -7.41
N GLU A 155 -1.14 8.25 -8.21
CA GLU A 155 -0.96 8.87 -9.53
C GLU A 155 -0.33 10.27 -9.41
N THR A 156 -0.71 11.06 -8.40
CA THR A 156 -0.09 12.37 -8.15
C THR A 156 1.40 12.24 -7.87
N ILE A 157 1.79 11.31 -6.99
CA ILE A 157 3.21 11.07 -6.69
C ILE A 157 3.97 10.61 -7.91
N LYS A 158 3.36 9.77 -8.74
CA LYS A 158 3.97 9.27 -9.99
C LYS A 158 4.19 10.37 -11.03
N ILE A 159 3.29 11.36 -11.12
CA ILE A 159 3.42 12.50 -12.02
C ILE A 159 4.53 13.46 -11.54
N LEU A 160 4.73 13.59 -10.23
CA LEU A 160 5.72 14.48 -9.62
C LEU A 160 7.17 13.93 -9.68
N LYS A 161 7.35 12.67 -10.08
CA LYS A 161 8.67 12.02 -10.26
C LYS A 161 9.21 12.17 -11.68
#